data_f6faec1981fd80c31c9c2d6bf7bd26ec
#
_entry.id   f6faec1981fd80c31c9c2d6bf7bd26ec
#
_cell.length_a   1.000
_cell.length_b   1.000
_cell.length_c   1.000
_cell.angle_alpha   90.00
_cell.angle_beta   90.00
_cell.angle_gamma   90.00
#
_symmetry.space_group_name_H-M   'P 1'
#
loop_
_entity.id
_entity.type
_entity.pdbx_description
1 polymer ?
#
loop_
_entity_poly.entity_id
_entity_poly.type
_entity_poly.pdbx_seq_one_letter_code
_entity_poly.pdbx_strand_id
1 'polypeptide(L)'
;MRLRKFRARAYRCIHDSGEIRVGDLAAFVGRNESGKTTILQALTLLNKDQQVSELDLCDEMTEDLKQEVRLAEGEFELNHEEIKLIKDTFPSIPEIKKIKIFRTNKNPIPQYDFGDVEISEAENSGLNSWENFREKFLAFLDTIPNHVKIKLDSGFFEGQAPETEEIFRNEMAEFGNNLQVLAADEPQVIEEWNKISDETDSNFQSLLVGTTEKMALENFIDSNLHPRFVYFSDYKKIIGNINLNEYRKERTGPSIEFSEEEFDKADTVDNLFYLAELDVDELEEAKNSPSQLIKLLNT
;
A
#
# COMPACT_ATOMS: atom_id res chain seq x y z
N MET A 1 -7.01 6.36 -11.50
CA MET A 1 -6.17 7.55 -11.83
C MET A 1 -5.51 7.37 -13.20
N ARG A 2 -5.33 8.46 -13.96
CA ARG A 2 -4.72 8.42 -15.31
C ARG A 2 -3.46 9.27 -15.33
N LEU A 3 -2.31 8.68 -15.67
CA LEU A 3 -1.05 9.39 -15.83
C LEU A 3 -1.15 10.39 -17.00
N ARG A 4 -0.82 11.66 -16.76
CA ARG A 4 -0.82 12.74 -17.75
C ARG A 4 0.55 13.26 -18.05
N LYS A 5 1.42 13.28 -17.03
CA LYS A 5 2.79 13.75 -17.18
C LYS A 5 3.71 12.87 -16.35
N PHE A 6 4.92 12.72 -16.83
CA PHE A 6 5.98 12.00 -16.15
C PHE A 6 7.31 12.72 -16.29
N ARG A 7 8.15 12.65 -15.27
CA ARG A 7 9.52 13.15 -15.27
C ARG A 7 10.42 12.19 -14.49
N ALA A 8 11.56 11.86 -15.06
CA ALA A 8 12.63 11.12 -14.39
C ALA A 8 13.86 12.00 -14.25
N ARG A 9 14.54 11.95 -13.08
CA ARG A 9 15.76 12.69 -12.80
C ARG A 9 16.76 11.83 -12.04
N ALA A 10 18.03 12.08 -12.25
CA ALA A 10 19.12 11.43 -11.52
C ALA A 10 18.98 9.90 -11.41
N TYR A 11 18.41 9.25 -12.42
CA TYR A 11 18.17 7.82 -12.46
C TYR A 11 18.96 7.16 -13.57
N ARG A 12 19.92 6.31 -13.19
CA ARG A 12 20.86 5.64 -14.12
C ARG A 12 21.50 6.63 -15.10
N CYS A 13 21.26 6.49 -16.39
CA CYS A 13 21.81 7.39 -17.43
C CYS A 13 20.96 8.66 -17.65
N ILE A 14 19.91 8.89 -16.87
CA ILE A 14 19.02 10.05 -17.04
C ILE A 14 19.41 11.12 -16.02
N HIS A 15 19.94 12.25 -16.48
CA HIS A 15 20.11 13.44 -15.65
C HIS A 15 18.75 14.10 -15.37
N ASP A 16 18.02 14.41 -16.42
CA ASP A 16 16.66 14.97 -16.38
C ASP A 16 15.97 14.72 -17.72
N SER A 17 14.85 14.01 -17.69
CA SER A 17 14.06 13.78 -18.92
C SER A 17 13.26 14.99 -19.37
N GLY A 18 13.17 16.03 -18.54
CA GLY A 18 12.14 17.03 -18.67
C GLY A 18 10.74 16.45 -18.46
N GLU A 19 9.71 17.28 -18.63
CA GLU A 19 8.31 16.87 -18.54
C GLU A 19 7.87 16.11 -19.79
N ILE A 20 7.49 14.85 -19.64
CA ILE A 20 6.98 14.00 -20.70
C ILE A 20 5.45 13.94 -20.58
N ARG A 21 4.73 14.35 -21.61
CA ARG A 21 3.27 14.24 -21.66
C ARG A 21 2.88 12.82 -22.06
N VAL A 22 1.96 12.22 -21.33
CA VAL A 22 1.49 10.85 -21.52
C VAL A 22 0.01 10.87 -21.90
N GLY A 23 -0.31 10.25 -23.04
CA GLY A 23 -1.70 10.00 -23.47
C GLY A 23 -2.15 8.58 -23.09
N ASP A 24 -3.13 8.05 -23.84
CA ASP A 24 -3.57 6.65 -23.69
C ASP A 24 -2.51 5.68 -24.19
N LEU A 25 -1.73 6.14 -25.17
CA LEU A 25 -0.59 5.45 -25.75
C LEU A 25 0.54 6.45 -25.88
N ALA A 26 1.73 6.07 -25.44
CA ALA A 26 2.96 6.83 -25.65
C ALA A 26 4.05 5.89 -26.20
N ALA A 27 4.81 6.37 -27.17
CA ALA A 27 5.90 5.62 -27.76
C ALA A 27 7.21 6.43 -27.70
N PHE A 28 8.27 5.80 -27.22
CA PHE A 28 9.62 6.37 -27.23
C PHE A 28 10.38 5.87 -28.46
N VAL A 29 10.81 6.79 -29.29
CA VAL A 29 11.57 6.49 -30.52
C VAL A 29 12.96 7.13 -30.41
N GLY A 30 13.98 6.40 -30.77
CA GLY A 30 15.37 6.88 -30.74
C GLY A 30 16.38 5.77 -30.96
N ARG A 31 17.64 6.14 -31.02
CA ARG A 31 18.76 5.19 -31.17
C ARG A 31 18.83 4.23 -29.98
N ASN A 32 19.48 3.08 -30.17
CA ASN A 32 19.83 2.20 -29.03
C ASN A 32 20.67 2.98 -28.04
N GLU A 33 20.54 2.63 -26.75
CA GLU A 33 21.25 3.30 -25.64
C GLU A 33 20.86 4.78 -25.40
N SER A 34 19.76 5.26 -25.98
CA SER A 34 19.28 6.64 -25.77
C SER A 34 18.43 6.83 -24.50
N GLY A 35 18.41 5.86 -23.58
CA GLY A 35 17.68 5.95 -22.32
C GLY A 35 16.18 5.63 -22.38
N LYS A 36 15.62 5.14 -23.50
CA LYS A 36 14.19 4.81 -23.64
C LYS A 36 13.73 3.78 -22.60
N THR A 37 14.47 2.69 -22.47
CA THR A 37 14.21 1.64 -21.48
C THR A 37 14.31 2.19 -20.06
N THR A 38 15.33 3.00 -19.80
CA THR A 38 15.55 3.62 -18.49
C THR A 38 14.38 4.53 -18.08
N ILE A 39 13.80 5.29 -19.02
CA ILE A 39 12.58 6.11 -18.74
C ILE A 39 11.41 5.21 -18.38
N LEU A 40 11.19 4.10 -19.09
CA LEU A 40 10.11 3.16 -18.78
C LEU A 40 10.32 2.48 -17.42
N GLN A 41 11.57 2.11 -17.12
CA GLN A 41 11.92 1.55 -15.81
C GLN A 41 11.78 2.59 -14.69
N ALA A 42 12.06 3.86 -14.94
CA ALA A 42 11.86 4.92 -13.96
C ALA A 42 10.40 5.10 -13.53
N LEU A 43 9.43 4.73 -14.38
CA LEU A 43 8.01 4.71 -14.01
C LEU A 43 7.72 3.70 -12.89
N THR A 44 8.42 2.56 -12.86
CA THR A 44 8.22 1.56 -11.81
C THR A 44 8.69 2.03 -10.43
N LEU A 45 9.52 3.09 -10.37
CA LEU A 45 9.88 3.72 -9.09
C LEU A 45 8.68 4.32 -8.36
N LEU A 46 7.58 4.54 -9.05
CA LEU A 46 6.32 4.99 -8.44
C LEU A 46 5.55 3.84 -7.79
N ASN A 47 5.93 2.57 -7.98
CA ASN A 47 5.34 1.44 -7.28
C ASN A 47 5.83 1.40 -5.82
N LYS A 48 4.97 0.94 -4.92
CA LYS A 48 5.29 0.83 -3.48
C LYS A 48 6.37 -0.21 -3.18
N ASP A 49 6.30 -1.33 -3.87
CA ASP A 49 7.17 -2.49 -3.71
C ASP A 49 8.55 -2.32 -4.38
N GLN A 50 8.73 -1.28 -5.19
CA GLN A 50 10.00 -1.02 -5.86
C GLN A 50 11.01 -0.38 -4.90
N GLN A 51 12.17 -1.00 -4.76
CA GLN A 51 13.30 -0.41 -4.04
C GLN A 51 14.21 0.37 -4.98
N VAL A 52 14.83 1.42 -4.46
CA VAL A 52 15.87 2.19 -5.16
C VAL A 52 17.22 1.76 -4.61
N SER A 53 18.07 1.21 -5.46
CA SER A 53 19.44 0.88 -5.10
C SER A 53 20.39 2.05 -5.41
N GLU A 54 21.55 2.10 -4.76
CA GLU A 54 22.59 3.09 -5.09
C GLU A 54 23.06 2.97 -6.55
N LEU A 55 23.02 1.77 -7.13
CA LEU A 55 23.35 1.51 -8.53
C LEU A 55 22.32 2.07 -9.51
N ASP A 56 21.14 2.42 -9.05
CA ASP A 56 20.11 3.05 -9.85
C ASP A 56 20.25 4.58 -9.93
N LEU A 57 21.14 5.15 -9.11
CA LEU A 57 21.38 6.59 -9.11
C LEU A 57 22.37 6.99 -10.21
N CYS A 58 22.24 8.22 -10.70
CA CYS A 58 23.10 8.74 -11.75
C CYS A 58 24.46 9.15 -11.17
N ASP A 59 25.55 8.47 -11.54
CA ASP A 59 26.90 8.71 -11.03
C ASP A 59 27.38 10.14 -11.31
N GLU A 60 26.95 10.75 -12.42
CA GLU A 60 27.34 12.12 -12.80
C GLU A 60 26.65 13.20 -11.95
N MET A 61 25.63 12.85 -11.16
CA MET A 61 24.86 13.75 -10.31
C MET A 61 25.14 13.57 -8.81
N THR A 62 26.28 13.04 -8.44
CA THR A 62 26.64 12.71 -7.04
C THR A 62 26.51 13.90 -6.08
N GLU A 63 26.81 15.12 -6.50
CA GLU A 63 26.68 16.32 -5.66
C GLU A 63 25.20 16.69 -5.44
N ASP A 64 24.34 16.60 -6.46
CA ASP A 64 22.92 16.86 -6.37
C ASP A 64 22.22 15.82 -5.47
N LEU A 65 22.67 14.55 -5.53
CA LEU A 65 22.13 13.44 -4.74
C LEU A 65 22.44 13.52 -3.24
N LYS A 66 23.34 14.40 -2.81
CA LYS A 66 23.52 14.71 -1.38
C LYS A 66 22.27 15.40 -0.80
N GLN A 67 21.54 16.13 -1.64
CA GLN A 67 20.22 16.70 -1.30
C GLN A 67 19.12 15.71 -1.63
N GLU A 68 17.90 16.02 -1.23
CA GLU A 68 16.74 15.26 -1.63
C GLU A 68 16.33 15.62 -3.06
N VAL A 69 16.35 14.62 -3.95
CA VAL A 69 16.01 14.77 -5.37
C VAL A 69 14.86 13.83 -5.71
N ARG A 70 13.85 14.34 -6.41
CA ARG A 70 12.79 13.51 -6.98
C ARG A 70 13.35 12.72 -8.16
N LEU A 71 13.45 11.40 -8.00
CA LEU A 71 13.95 10.48 -9.04
C LEU A 71 12.91 10.21 -10.13
N ALA A 72 11.66 10.06 -9.70
CA ALA A 72 10.50 9.88 -10.58
C ALA A 72 9.34 10.72 -10.04
N GLU A 73 8.61 11.38 -10.94
CA GLU A 73 7.42 12.16 -10.62
C GLU A 73 6.37 11.93 -11.71
N GLY A 74 5.15 11.53 -11.31
CA GLY A 74 3.99 11.39 -12.18
C GLY A 74 2.86 12.34 -11.77
N GLU A 75 2.28 13.10 -12.72
CA GLU A 75 1.04 13.86 -12.52
C GLU A 75 -0.13 13.01 -13.01
N PHE A 76 -1.07 12.73 -12.12
CA PHE A 76 -2.24 11.91 -12.37
C PHE A 76 -3.50 12.75 -12.33
N GLU A 77 -4.40 12.50 -13.27
CA GLU A 77 -5.75 13.04 -13.29
C GLU A 77 -6.72 12.01 -12.73
N LEU A 78 -7.54 12.43 -11.77
CA LEU A 78 -8.59 11.61 -11.17
C LEU A 78 -9.82 11.60 -12.05
N ASN A 79 -10.49 10.45 -12.14
CA ASN A 79 -11.79 10.35 -12.79
C ASN A 79 -12.91 10.82 -11.84
N HIS A 80 -14.13 10.89 -12.35
CA HIS A 80 -15.26 11.40 -11.58
C HIS A 80 -15.62 10.53 -10.36
N GLU A 81 -15.47 9.22 -10.48
CA GLU A 81 -15.76 8.27 -9.40
C GLU A 81 -14.72 8.37 -8.28
N GLU A 82 -13.45 8.50 -8.64
CA GLU A 82 -12.34 8.69 -7.68
C GLU A 82 -12.46 10.03 -6.95
N ILE A 83 -12.80 11.11 -7.66
CA ILE A 83 -13.06 12.43 -7.04
C ILE A 83 -14.20 12.33 -6.04
N LYS A 84 -15.29 11.68 -6.43
CA LYS A 84 -16.46 11.47 -5.57
C LYS A 84 -16.09 10.65 -4.35
N LEU A 85 -15.34 9.55 -4.52
CA LEU A 85 -14.92 8.67 -3.42
C LEU A 85 -14.09 9.43 -2.39
N ILE A 86 -13.12 10.25 -2.84
CA ILE A 86 -12.33 11.10 -1.94
C ILE A 86 -13.25 12.09 -1.21
N LYS A 87 -14.17 12.73 -1.92
CA LYS A 87 -15.05 13.75 -1.34
C LYS A 87 -16.06 13.18 -0.33
N ASP A 88 -16.55 11.97 -0.59
CA ASP A 88 -17.46 11.27 0.32
C ASP A 88 -16.74 10.83 1.61
N THR A 89 -15.45 10.46 1.49
CA THR A 89 -14.61 10.04 2.62
C THR A 89 -14.07 11.25 3.41
N PHE A 90 -13.70 12.33 2.72
CA PHE A 90 -13.11 13.54 3.30
C PHE A 90 -13.91 14.79 2.90
N PRO A 91 -15.08 15.02 3.50
CA PRO A 91 -15.96 16.14 3.13
C PRO A 91 -15.34 17.54 3.34
N SER A 92 -14.41 17.67 4.29
CA SER A 92 -13.68 18.92 4.60
C SER A 92 -12.66 19.31 3.54
N ILE A 93 -12.07 18.32 2.83
CA ILE A 93 -11.04 18.58 1.83
C ILE A 93 -11.66 19.16 0.55
N PRO A 94 -11.06 20.20 -0.04
CA PRO A 94 -11.49 20.71 -1.35
C PRO A 94 -11.39 19.64 -2.44
N GLU A 95 -12.10 19.84 -3.55
CA GLU A 95 -12.09 18.90 -4.68
C GLU A 95 -10.70 18.74 -5.29
N ILE A 96 -10.14 17.55 -5.23
CA ILE A 96 -8.85 17.20 -5.80
C ILE A 96 -9.08 16.58 -7.18
N LYS A 97 -8.56 17.22 -8.22
CA LYS A 97 -8.64 16.72 -9.62
C LYS A 97 -7.37 16.08 -10.10
N LYS A 98 -6.24 16.45 -9.48
CA LYS A 98 -4.92 16.00 -9.84
C LYS A 98 -4.10 15.70 -8.61
N ILE A 99 -3.28 14.68 -8.72
CA ILE A 99 -2.33 14.28 -7.69
C ILE A 99 -0.99 14.05 -8.37
N LYS A 100 0.09 14.50 -7.73
CA LYS A 100 1.43 14.08 -8.12
C LYS A 100 1.89 12.98 -7.18
N ILE A 101 2.41 11.93 -7.75
CA ILE A 101 3.09 10.86 -7.02
C ILE A 101 4.56 10.94 -7.40
N PHE A 102 5.43 10.94 -6.40
CA PHE A 102 6.87 11.04 -6.65
C PHE A 102 7.67 10.18 -5.68
N ARG A 103 8.85 9.78 -6.13
CA ARG A 103 9.84 9.05 -5.35
C ARG A 103 11.11 9.87 -5.26
N THR A 104 11.72 9.94 -4.06
CA THR A 104 13.01 10.61 -3.87
C THR A 104 14.13 9.61 -3.62
N ASN A 105 15.37 10.08 -3.70
CA ASN A 105 16.56 9.29 -3.36
C ASN A 105 16.69 9.02 -1.85
N LYS A 106 15.93 9.72 -1.00
CA LYS A 106 16.02 9.59 0.47
C LYS A 106 14.82 8.91 1.10
N ASN A 107 13.69 8.86 0.40
CA ASN A 107 12.50 8.22 0.92
C ASN A 107 12.25 6.89 0.20
N PRO A 108 12.17 5.76 0.92
CA PRO A 108 11.98 4.43 0.34
C PRO A 108 10.59 4.19 -0.24
N ILE A 109 9.60 5.04 0.10
CA ILE A 109 8.22 4.92 -0.38
C ILE A 109 7.80 6.10 -1.26
N PRO A 110 6.85 5.93 -2.20
CA PRO A 110 6.27 7.04 -2.93
C PRO A 110 5.58 8.03 -2.01
N GLN A 111 5.64 9.30 -2.39
CA GLN A 111 5.04 10.43 -1.68
C GLN A 111 4.00 11.10 -2.57
N TYR A 112 3.08 11.86 -1.95
CA TYR A 112 1.96 12.52 -2.62
C TYR A 112 2.07 14.04 -2.51
N ASP A 113 1.68 14.74 -3.59
CA ASP A 113 1.62 16.20 -3.66
C ASP A 113 0.27 16.59 -4.30
N PHE A 114 -0.52 17.33 -3.56
CA PHE A 114 -1.89 17.73 -3.95
C PHE A 114 -1.92 19.11 -4.61
N GLY A 115 -0.76 19.69 -4.92
CA GLY A 115 -0.62 21.02 -5.53
C GLY A 115 -1.10 22.13 -4.60
N ASP A 116 -1.94 23.03 -5.16
CA ASP A 116 -2.42 24.21 -4.43
C ASP A 116 -3.63 23.93 -3.51
N VAL A 117 -3.98 22.65 -3.29
CA VAL A 117 -5.09 22.28 -2.41
C VAL A 117 -4.64 22.43 -0.96
N GLU A 118 -5.24 23.38 -0.25
CA GLU A 118 -5.02 23.56 1.18
C GLU A 118 -5.70 22.40 1.96
N ILE A 119 -4.89 21.53 2.52
CA ILE A 119 -5.32 20.44 3.39
C ILE A 119 -4.79 20.76 4.80
N SER A 120 -5.65 20.63 5.79
CA SER A 120 -5.27 20.89 7.17
C SER A 120 -4.12 19.99 7.61
N GLU A 121 -3.02 20.59 8.03
CA GLU A 121 -1.91 19.90 8.71
C GLU A 121 -2.10 19.90 10.23
N ALA A 122 -3.19 20.50 10.73
CA ALA A 122 -3.54 20.42 12.13
C ALA A 122 -3.91 18.98 12.49
N GLU A 123 -3.37 18.51 13.58
CA GLU A 123 -3.80 17.21 14.14
C GLU A 123 -5.31 17.25 14.38
N ASN A 124 -6.03 16.42 13.65
CA ASN A 124 -7.47 16.27 13.88
C ASN A 124 -7.63 15.45 15.17
N SER A 125 -7.95 16.15 16.25
CA SER A 125 -8.28 15.54 17.54
C SER A 125 -9.50 14.59 17.49
N GLY A 126 -10.12 14.45 16.33
CA GLY A 126 -11.26 13.56 16.10
C GLY A 126 -10.96 12.27 15.34
N LEU A 127 -9.78 12.14 14.71
CA LEU A 127 -9.39 10.93 13.99
C LEU A 127 -8.44 10.11 14.87
N ASN A 128 -8.98 9.05 15.48
CA ASN A 128 -8.31 7.90 16.10
C ASN A 128 -6.93 8.18 16.73
N SER A 129 -6.86 9.08 17.70
CA SER A 129 -5.69 9.20 18.56
C SER A 129 -5.66 8.03 19.55
N TRP A 130 -4.51 7.76 20.14
CA TRP A 130 -4.39 6.78 21.22
C TRP A 130 -5.37 7.08 22.37
N GLU A 131 -5.61 8.36 22.67
CA GLU A 131 -6.59 8.78 23.66
C GLU A 131 -8.01 8.35 23.28
N ASN A 132 -8.43 8.53 22.02
CA ASN A 132 -9.75 8.08 21.57
C ASN A 132 -9.91 6.55 21.64
N PHE A 133 -8.87 5.82 21.25
CA PHE A 133 -8.85 4.38 21.42
C PHE A 133 -8.96 4.01 22.89
N ARG A 134 -8.17 4.65 23.74
CA ARG A 134 -8.17 4.42 25.20
C ARG A 134 -9.54 4.73 25.81
N GLU A 135 -10.20 5.82 25.43
CA GLU A 135 -11.56 6.14 25.87
C GLU A 135 -12.56 5.07 25.47
N LYS A 136 -12.52 4.61 24.21
CA LYS A 136 -13.37 3.50 23.72
C LYS A 136 -13.08 2.21 24.48
N PHE A 137 -11.81 1.90 24.71
CA PHE A 137 -11.40 0.72 25.45
C PHE A 137 -11.83 0.76 26.92
N LEU A 138 -11.69 1.91 27.58
CA LEU A 138 -12.17 2.10 28.96
C LEU A 138 -13.69 1.97 29.04
N ALA A 139 -14.43 2.56 28.08
CA ALA A 139 -15.87 2.40 28.00
C ALA A 139 -16.28 0.93 27.81
N PHE A 140 -15.52 0.19 26.97
CA PHE A 140 -15.71 -1.25 26.80
C PHE A 140 -15.42 -2.01 28.11
N LEU A 141 -14.35 -1.69 28.83
CA LEU A 141 -14.06 -2.32 30.14
C LEU A 141 -15.19 -2.14 31.15
N ASP A 142 -15.96 -1.05 31.05
CA ASP A 142 -17.11 -0.82 31.92
C ASP A 142 -18.32 -1.68 31.56
N THR A 143 -18.39 -2.23 30.34
CA THR A 143 -19.42 -3.20 29.93
C THR A 143 -19.11 -4.62 30.42
N ILE A 144 -17.84 -4.90 30.75
CA ILE A 144 -17.39 -6.24 31.20
C ILE A 144 -17.88 -6.54 32.60
N PRO A 145 -18.49 -7.71 32.86
CA PRO A 145 -18.89 -8.13 34.18
C PRO A 145 -17.72 -8.13 35.16
N ASN A 146 -17.95 -7.67 36.42
CA ASN A 146 -16.91 -7.53 37.43
C ASN A 146 -16.10 -8.80 37.69
N HIS A 147 -16.73 -9.98 37.61
CA HIS A 147 -16.06 -11.26 37.84
C HIS A 147 -15.04 -11.62 36.72
N VAL A 148 -15.21 -11.07 35.54
CA VAL A 148 -14.29 -11.17 34.37
C VAL A 148 -13.24 -10.07 34.46
N LYS A 149 -13.68 -8.80 34.68
CA LYS A 149 -12.83 -7.60 34.73
C LYS A 149 -11.69 -7.73 35.72
N ILE A 150 -11.94 -8.30 36.93
CA ILE A 150 -10.92 -8.48 37.96
C ILE A 150 -9.78 -9.40 37.53
N LYS A 151 -10.01 -10.28 36.55
CA LYS A 151 -9.04 -11.27 36.08
C LYS A 151 -8.33 -10.87 34.80
N LEU A 152 -8.76 -9.78 34.17
CA LEU A 152 -8.15 -9.26 32.96
C LEU A 152 -7.06 -8.26 33.32
N ASP A 153 -5.92 -8.37 32.62
CA ASP A 153 -4.89 -7.34 32.66
C ASP A 153 -5.19 -6.30 31.59
N SER A 154 -5.58 -5.10 32.01
CA SER A 154 -5.85 -3.96 31.12
C SER A 154 -4.77 -2.88 31.20
N GLY A 155 -3.74 -3.07 32.04
CA GLY A 155 -2.77 -2.05 32.39
C GLY A 155 -2.01 -1.48 31.17
N PHE A 156 -1.75 -2.29 30.16
CA PHE A 156 -1.13 -1.83 28.92
C PHE A 156 -1.96 -0.73 28.23
N PHE A 157 -3.27 -0.93 28.11
CA PHE A 157 -4.17 -0.02 27.40
C PHE A 157 -4.52 1.25 28.21
N GLU A 158 -4.24 1.26 29.49
CA GLU A 158 -4.43 2.43 30.35
C GLU A 158 -3.21 3.36 30.34
N GLY A 159 -2.08 2.87 29.79
CA GLY A 159 -0.79 3.55 29.75
C GLY A 159 -0.59 4.48 28.54
N GLN A 160 0.68 4.73 28.24
CA GLN A 160 1.10 5.50 27.08
C GLN A 160 0.97 4.68 25.79
N ALA A 161 0.89 5.37 24.63
CA ALA A 161 0.88 4.71 23.34
C ALA A 161 2.10 3.79 23.17
N PRO A 162 1.94 2.60 22.61
CA PRO A 162 3.03 1.65 22.40
C PRO A 162 4.04 2.19 21.37
N GLU A 163 5.30 1.84 21.55
CA GLU A 163 6.39 2.31 20.68
C GLU A 163 6.34 1.66 19.28
N THR A 164 5.81 0.45 19.16
CA THR A 164 5.77 -0.30 17.90
C THR A 164 4.43 -1.02 17.69
N GLU A 165 4.12 -1.25 16.41
CA GLU A 165 2.96 -2.04 15.99
C GLU A 165 2.99 -3.47 16.53
N GLU A 166 4.16 -4.08 16.54
CA GLU A 166 4.34 -5.45 17.03
C GLU A 166 3.95 -5.59 18.50
N ILE A 167 4.39 -4.65 19.34
CA ILE A 167 4.02 -4.61 20.77
C ILE A 167 2.51 -4.49 20.91
N PHE A 168 1.90 -3.56 20.18
CA PHE A 168 0.46 -3.34 20.26
C PHE A 168 -0.35 -4.57 19.82
N ARG A 169 0.02 -5.19 18.68
CA ARG A 169 -0.68 -6.39 18.17
C ARG A 169 -0.57 -7.57 19.14
N ASN A 170 0.58 -7.76 19.76
CA ASN A 170 0.78 -8.81 20.75
C ASN A 170 -0.12 -8.60 21.98
N GLU A 171 -0.19 -7.39 22.50
CA GLU A 171 -1.05 -7.05 23.64
C GLU A 171 -2.54 -7.18 23.32
N MET A 172 -2.96 -6.73 22.11
CA MET A 172 -4.35 -6.92 21.66
C MET A 172 -4.71 -8.40 21.53
N ALA A 173 -3.81 -9.22 20.97
CA ALA A 173 -4.03 -10.64 20.83
C ALA A 173 -4.07 -11.36 22.21
N GLU A 174 -3.17 -11.00 23.12
CA GLU A 174 -3.13 -11.55 24.46
C GLU A 174 -4.39 -11.19 25.26
N PHE A 175 -4.79 -9.93 25.23
CA PHE A 175 -6.03 -9.49 25.88
C PHE A 175 -7.25 -10.20 25.30
N GLY A 176 -7.38 -10.29 23.97
CA GLY A 176 -8.47 -10.96 23.29
C GLY A 176 -8.57 -12.47 23.64
N ASN A 177 -7.43 -13.16 23.70
CA ASN A 177 -7.37 -14.56 24.08
C ASN A 177 -7.82 -14.76 25.54
N ASN A 178 -7.34 -13.91 26.46
CA ASN A 178 -7.72 -13.96 27.86
C ASN A 178 -9.22 -13.66 28.03
N LEU A 179 -9.75 -12.67 27.30
CA LEU A 179 -11.16 -12.32 27.32
C LEU A 179 -12.04 -13.48 26.85
N GLN A 180 -11.67 -14.16 25.73
CA GLN A 180 -12.41 -15.31 25.21
C GLN A 180 -12.52 -16.45 26.24
N VAL A 181 -11.46 -16.67 27.00
CA VAL A 181 -11.45 -17.71 28.06
C VAL A 181 -12.31 -17.30 29.27
N LEU A 182 -12.17 -16.05 29.70
CA LEU A 182 -12.82 -15.57 30.93
C LEU A 182 -14.28 -15.18 30.75
N ALA A 183 -14.66 -14.75 29.54
CA ALA A 183 -16.01 -14.32 29.17
C ALA A 183 -16.72 -15.31 28.24
N ALA A 184 -16.38 -16.61 28.31
CA ALA A 184 -16.97 -17.63 27.42
C ALA A 184 -18.52 -17.70 27.52
N ASP A 185 -19.08 -17.37 28.66
CA ASP A 185 -20.53 -17.33 28.89
C ASP A 185 -21.18 -15.97 28.52
N GLU A 186 -20.40 -15.01 28.04
CA GLU A 186 -20.82 -13.63 27.74
C GLU A 186 -20.55 -13.28 26.26
N PRO A 187 -21.28 -13.86 25.30
CA PRO A 187 -20.98 -13.69 23.87
C PRO A 187 -21.08 -12.24 23.39
N GLN A 188 -21.87 -11.39 24.04
CA GLN A 188 -21.99 -9.98 23.69
C GLN A 188 -20.69 -9.21 23.95
N VAL A 189 -19.97 -9.54 25.04
CA VAL A 189 -18.68 -8.92 25.37
C VAL A 189 -17.63 -9.30 24.35
N ILE A 190 -17.62 -10.57 23.90
CA ILE A 190 -16.70 -11.04 22.86
C ILE A 190 -16.99 -10.36 21.51
N GLU A 191 -18.27 -10.21 21.16
CA GLU A 191 -18.66 -9.53 19.90
C GLU A 191 -18.26 -8.05 19.90
N GLU A 192 -18.42 -7.37 21.05
CA GLU A 192 -18.02 -5.96 21.18
C GLU A 192 -16.49 -5.80 21.10
N TRP A 193 -15.74 -6.70 21.73
CA TRP A 193 -14.28 -6.75 21.60
C TRP A 193 -13.82 -6.96 20.15
N ASN A 194 -14.42 -7.89 19.43
CA ASN A 194 -14.07 -8.14 18.05
C ASN A 194 -14.28 -6.90 17.17
N LYS A 195 -15.35 -6.13 17.38
CA LYS A 195 -15.57 -4.85 16.67
C LYS A 195 -14.46 -3.84 16.95
N ILE A 196 -14.03 -3.72 18.21
CA ILE A 196 -12.93 -2.83 18.60
C ILE A 196 -11.63 -3.29 17.96
N SER A 197 -11.33 -4.58 18.01
CA SER A 197 -10.13 -5.16 17.42
C SER A 197 -10.06 -4.96 15.91
N ASP A 198 -11.14 -5.25 15.18
CA ASP A 198 -11.22 -5.10 13.73
C ASP A 198 -11.09 -3.62 13.29
N GLU A 199 -11.76 -2.70 14.01
CA GLU A 199 -11.65 -1.26 13.77
C GLU A 199 -10.22 -0.77 14.02
N THR A 200 -9.55 -1.33 15.00
CA THR A 200 -8.19 -0.94 15.40
C THR A 200 -7.15 -1.49 14.44
N ASP A 201 -7.27 -2.73 13.99
CA ASP A 201 -6.35 -3.35 13.02
C ASP A 201 -6.31 -2.59 11.71
N SER A 202 -7.44 -2.06 11.25
CA SER A 202 -7.51 -1.25 10.03
C SER A 202 -6.91 0.16 10.17
N ASN A 203 -6.71 0.66 11.41
CA ASN A 203 -6.33 2.05 11.66
C ASN A 203 -5.10 2.22 12.56
N PHE A 204 -4.28 1.18 12.75
CA PHE A 204 -3.20 1.18 13.74
C PHE A 204 -2.23 2.37 13.62
N GLN A 205 -1.79 2.71 12.40
CA GLN A 205 -0.87 3.83 12.18
C GLN A 205 -1.43 5.16 12.68
N SER A 206 -2.76 5.33 12.62
CA SER A 206 -3.43 6.53 13.11
C SER A 206 -3.56 6.60 14.64
N LEU A 207 -3.33 5.48 15.35
CA LEU A 207 -3.35 5.44 16.80
C LEU A 207 -2.05 5.92 17.45
N LEU A 208 -0.92 5.71 16.77
CA LEU A 208 0.41 6.03 17.30
C LEU A 208 0.84 7.48 17.06
N VAL A 209 0.39 8.05 15.97
CA VAL A 209 0.73 9.42 15.58
C VAL A 209 -0.57 10.18 15.36
N GLY A 210 -0.74 11.32 15.98
CA GLY A 210 -1.87 12.21 15.68
C GLY A 210 -1.96 12.40 14.17
N THR A 211 -2.98 11.81 13.53
CA THR A 211 -3.06 11.78 12.06
C THR A 211 -3.60 13.10 11.59
N THR A 212 -2.80 13.86 10.86
CA THR A 212 -3.31 15.03 10.14
C THR A 212 -4.29 14.59 9.05
N GLU A 213 -5.22 15.44 8.68
CA GLU A 213 -6.16 15.19 7.59
C GLU A 213 -5.41 14.83 6.28
N LYS A 214 -4.25 15.43 6.07
CA LYS A 214 -3.35 15.14 4.96
C LYS A 214 -2.81 13.71 5.01
N MET A 215 -2.32 13.26 6.15
CA MET A 215 -1.82 11.88 6.31
C MET A 215 -2.93 10.84 6.11
N ALA A 216 -4.13 11.12 6.63
CA ALA A 216 -5.29 10.25 6.42
C ALA A 216 -5.65 10.14 4.93
N LEU A 217 -5.62 11.26 4.20
CA LEU A 217 -5.83 11.28 2.76
C LEU A 217 -4.71 10.52 2.00
N GLU A 218 -3.45 10.74 2.37
CA GLU A 218 -2.31 10.03 1.77
C GLU A 218 -2.45 8.52 1.95
N ASN A 219 -2.77 8.05 3.15
CA ASN A 219 -3.01 6.63 3.45
C ASN A 219 -4.21 6.07 2.67
N PHE A 220 -5.28 6.86 2.54
CA PHE A 220 -6.45 6.45 1.76
C PHE A 220 -6.11 6.29 0.28
N ILE A 221 -5.41 7.25 -0.31
CA ILE A 221 -4.97 7.19 -1.71
C ILE A 221 -4.02 6.03 -1.91
N ASP A 222 -3.09 5.86 -0.98
CA ASP A 222 -2.13 4.77 -0.99
C ASP A 222 -2.82 3.40 -1.02
N SER A 223 -3.84 3.21 -0.24
CA SER A 223 -4.55 1.92 -0.12
C SER A 223 -5.55 1.66 -1.24
N ASN A 224 -6.20 2.71 -1.78
CA ASN A 224 -7.36 2.54 -2.66
C ASN A 224 -7.14 3.00 -4.09
N LEU A 225 -6.24 3.95 -4.32
CA LEU A 225 -6.12 4.63 -5.61
C LEU A 225 -4.71 4.58 -6.21
N HIS A 226 -3.71 4.11 -5.47
CA HIS A 226 -2.32 4.12 -5.94
C HIS A 226 -2.15 3.29 -7.21
N PRO A 227 -1.63 3.85 -8.31
CA PRO A 227 -1.47 3.13 -9.56
C PRO A 227 -0.30 2.15 -9.48
N ARG A 228 -0.40 1.04 -10.19
CA ARG A 228 0.70 0.10 -10.36
C ARG A 228 1.24 0.15 -11.80
N PHE A 229 2.55 0.23 -11.93
CA PHE A 229 3.26 0.20 -13.21
C PHE A 229 3.93 -1.14 -13.41
N VAL A 230 3.65 -1.77 -14.52
CA VAL A 230 4.23 -3.05 -14.90
C VAL A 230 5.15 -2.84 -16.10
N TYR A 231 6.41 -3.22 -15.95
CA TYR A 231 7.40 -3.16 -17.03
C TYR A 231 7.59 -4.55 -17.63
N PHE A 232 7.27 -4.70 -18.90
CA PHE A 232 7.54 -5.91 -19.66
C PHE A 232 8.76 -5.72 -20.56
N SER A 233 9.77 -6.57 -20.41
CA SER A 233 10.95 -6.60 -21.30
C SER A 233 10.89 -7.79 -22.25
N ASP A 234 11.55 -7.67 -23.41
CA ASP A 234 11.64 -8.75 -24.40
C ASP A 234 12.32 -10.02 -23.88
N TYR A 235 13.06 -9.91 -22.78
CA TYR A 235 13.74 -11.04 -22.14
C TYR A 235 12.85 -11.81 -21.18
N LYS A 236 11.75 -11.22 -20.72
CA LYS A 236 10.77 -11.89 -19.85
C LYS A 236 9.76 -12.65 -20.70
N LYS A 237 10.10 -13.87 -21.09
CA LYS A 237 9.18 -14.74 -21.84
C LYS A 237 8.12 -15.29 -20.90
N ILE A 238 6.87 -15.02 -21.20
CA ILE A 238 5.74 -15.67 -20.56
C ILE A 238 5.76 -17.13 -20.96
N ILE A 239 5.86 -18.01 -20.00
CA ILE A 239 5.73 -19.45 -20.23
C ILE A 239 4.25 -19.73 -20.47
N GLY A 240 3.91 -20.29 -21.64
CA GLY A 240 2.51 -20.56 -22.02
C GLY A 240 1.82 -21.65 -21.19
N ASN A 241 2.49 -22.17 -20.15
CA ASN A 241 1.92 -23.15 -19.23
C ASN A 241 2.51 -22.94 -17.83
N ILE A 242 1.68 -22.57 -16.86
CA ILE A 242 2.07 -22.27 -15.49
C ILE A 242 1.46 -23.33 -14.59
N ASN A 243 2.30 -24.01 -13.80
CA ASN A 243 1.82 -24.91 -12.77
C ASN A 243 1.50 -24.10 -11.50
N LEU A 244 0.21 -23.88 -11.23
CA LEU A 244 -0.26 -23.07 -10.10
C LEU A 244 0.25 -23.61 -8.74
N ASN A 245 0.41 -24.93 -8.60
CA ASN A 245 0.91 -25.53 -7.35
C ASN A 245 2.41 -25.24 -7.14
N GLU A 246 3.21 -25.19 -8.19
CA GLU A 246 4.63 -24.82 -8.12
C GLU A 246 4.76 -23.32 -7.83
N TYR A 247 4.02 -22.51 -8.56
CA TYR A 247 3.95 -21.07 -8.37
C TYR A 247 3.60 -20.67 -6.93
N ARG A 248 2.63 -21.35 -6.30
CA ARG A 248 2.23 -21.11 -4.92
C ARG A 248 3.29 -21.53 -3.91
N LYS A 249 3.98 -22.66 -4.12
CA LYS A 249 5.08 -23.12 -3.26
C LYS A 249 6.26 -22.17 -3.26
N GLU A 250 6.54 -21.55 -4.39
CA GLU A 250 7.58 -20.55 -4.55
C GLU A 250 7.32 -19.29 -3.73
N ARG A 251 6.03 -18.94 -3.50
CA ARG A 251 5.64 -17.77 -2.71
C ARG A 251 5.49 -18.00 -1.21
N THR A 252 5.10 -19.22 -0.80
CA THR A 252 4.82 -19.55 0.61
C THR A 252 5.94 -20.33 1.28
N GLY A 253 6.97 -20.74 0.54
CA GLY A 253 8.12 -21.50 1.06
C GLY A 253 9.14 -20.61 1.77
N PRO A 254 9.97 -21.20 2.68
CA PRO A 254 11.12 -20.51 3.22
C PRO A 254 12.06 -20.13 2.08
N SER A 255 12.65 -18.92 2.15
CA SER A 255 13.55 -18.34 1.15
C SER A 255 14.61 -19.33 0.67
N ILE A 256 14.31 -20.04 -0.39
CA ILE A 256 15.29 -20.81 -1.15
C ILE A 256 15.97 -19.78 -2.07
N GLU A 257 17.29 -19.82 -2.18
CA GLU A 257 18.04 -18.98 -3.11
C GLU A 257 17.56 -19.27 -4.54
N PHE A 258 16.65 -18.44 -5.05
CA PHE A 258 16.22 -18.50 -6.44
C PHE A 258 17.30 -17.88 -7.34
N SER A 259 17.47 -18.43 -8.51
CA SER A 259 18.25 -17.77 -9.56
C SER A 259 17.51 -16.50 -10.02
N GLU A 260 18.26 -15.47 -10.46
CA GLU A 260 17.66 -14.22 -11.00
C GLU A 260 16.62 -14.51 -12.10
N GLU A 261 16.79 -15.58 -12.88
CA GLU A 261 15.83 -15.98 -13.92
C GLU A 261 14.51 -16.52 -13.38
N GLU A 262 14.50 -17.20 -12.23
CA GLU A 262 13.29 -17.75 -11.60
C GLU A 262 12.50 -16.64 -10.90
N PHE A 263 13.19 -15.71 -10.25
CA PHE A 263 12.58 -14.52 -9.64
C PHE A 263 11.89 -13.63 -10.70
N ASP A 264 12.54 -13.40 -11.83
CA ASP A 264 12.01 -12.63 -12.96
C ASP A 264 10.76 -13.28 -13.61
N LYS A 265 10.64 -14.60 -13.56
CA LYS A 265 9.46 -15.35 -14.07
C LYS A 265 8.26 -15.19 -13.15
N ALA A 266 8.46 -15.34 -11.85
CA ALA A 266 7.40 -15.16 -10.85
C ALA A 266 6.79 -13.77 -10.93
N ASP A 267 7.61 -12.73 -10.99
CA ASP A 267 7.19 -11.33 -11.14
C ASP A 267 6.31 -11.08 -12.37
N THR A 268 6.64 -11.71 -13.50
CA THR A 268 5.85 -11.53 -14.74
C THR A 268 4.48 -12.19 -14.62
N VAL A 269 4.41 -13.35 -13.99
CA VAL A 269 3.16 -14.08 -13.75
C VAL A 269 2.27 -13.34 -12.77
N ASP A 270 2.85 -12.82 -11.68
CA ASP A 270 2.16 -11.99 -10.69
C ASP A 270 1.51 -10.76 -11.33
N ASN A 271 2.27 -10.08 -12.15
CA ASN A 271 1.79 -8.91 -12.86
C ASN A 271 0.66 -9.25 -13.85
N LEU A 272 0.71 -10.43 -14.50
CA LEU A 272 -0.36 -10.88 -15.38
C LEU A 272 -1.64 -11.21 -14.60
N PHE A 273 -1.55 -11.93 -13.48
CA PHE A 273 -2.70 -12.21 -12.64
C PHE A 273 -3.32 -10.92 -12.09
N TYR A 274 -2.48 -9.98 -11.65
CA TYR A 274 -2.94 -8.67 -11.22
C TYR A 274 -3.68 -7.89 -12.33
N LEU A 275 -3.11 -7.84 -13.55
CA LEU A 275 -3.74 -7.15 -14.68
C LEU A 275 -5.03 -7.82 -15.16
N ALA A 276 -5.14 -9.12 -14.98
CA ALA A 276 -6.32 -9.89 -15.32
C ALA A 276 -7.36 -9.92 -14.17
N GLU A 277 -7.07 -9.23 -13.05
CA GLU A 277 -7.90 -9.27 -11.83
C GLU A 277 -8.19 -10.70 -11.35
N LEU A 278 -7.23 -11.62 -11.57
CA LEU A 278 -7.37 -13.04 -11.23
C LEU A 278 -6.65 -13.33 -9.90
N ASP A 279 -7.38 -13.91 -8.98
CA ASP A 279 -6.84 -14.48 -7.75
C ASP A 279 -6.47 -15.98 -7.97
N VAL A 280 -5.24 -16.34 -7.55
CA VAL A 280 -4.72 -17.70 -7.72
C VAL A 280 -5.50 -18.71 -6.87
N ASP A 281 -5.97 -18.30 -5.70
CA ASP A 281 -6.73 -19.17 -4.80
C ASP A 281 -8.14 -19.42 -5.38
N GLU A 282 -8.78 -18.39 -5.94
CA GLU A 282 -10.06 -18.52 -6.65
C GLU A 282 -9.95 -19.42 -7.90
N LEU A 283 -8.84 -19.33 -8.64
CA LEU A 283 -8.59 -20.19 -9.79
C LEU A 283 -8.42 -21.66 -9.37
N GLU A 284 -7.80 -21.94 -8.25
CA GLU A 284 -7.61 -23.29 -7.76
C GLU A 284 -8.91 -23.89 -7.22
N GLU A 285 -9.72 -23.11 -6.53
CA GLU A 285 -11.08 -23.53 -6.11
C GLU A 285 -11.99 -23.81 -7.30
N ALA A 286 -11.90 -22.99 -8.35
CA ALA A 286 -12.68 -23.15 -9.58
C ALA A 286 -12.21 -24.33 -10.46
N LYS A 287 -11.00 -24.87 -10.24
CA LYS A 287 -10.40 -25.97 -11.01
C LYS A 287 -11.30 -27.19 -11.15
N ASN A 288 -12.08 -27.49 -10.13
CA ASN A 288 -13.00 -28.63 -10.11
C ASN A 288 -14.41 -28.31 -10.63
N SER A 289 -14.68 -27.08 -11.04
CA SER A 289 -15.97 -26.62 -11.53
C SER A 289 -15.83 -25.83 -12.84
N PRO A 290 -15.97 -26.48 -14.01
CA PRO A 290 -15.81 -25.82 -15.31
C PRO A 290 -16.68 -24.55 -15.48
N SER A 291 -17.86 -24.52 -14.88
CA SER A 291 -18.78 -23.38 -14.94
C SER A 291 -18.28 -22.18 -14.12
N GLN A 292 -17.61 -22.41 -13.00
CA GLN A 292 -16.97 -21.34 -12.19
C GLN A 292 -15.72 -20.82 -12.88
N LEU A 293 -14.90 -21.70 -13.46
CA LEU A 293 -13.72 -21.31 -14.22
C LEU A 293 -14.07 -20.41 -15.42
N ILE A 294 -15.10 -20.77 -16.19
CA ILE A 294 -15.58 -19.96 -17.32
C ILE A 294 -16.10 -18.59 -16.83
N LYS A 295 -16.72 -18.54 -15.67
CA LYS A 295 -17.23 -17.29 -15.10
C LYS A 295 -16.09 -16.36 -14.68
N LEU A 296 -15.05 -16.89 -14.04
CA LEU A 296 -13.84 -16.15 -13.65
C LEU A 296 -13.04 -15.63 -14.84
N LEU A 297 -12.98 -16.38 -15.95
CA LEU A 297 -12.24 -15.98 -17.14
C LEU A 297 -13.00 -15.00 -18.05
N ASN A 298 -14.27 -14.74 -17.80
CA ASN A 298 -15.12 -13.83 -18.58
C ASN A 298 -15.50 -12.54 -17.82
N THR A 299 -14.95 -12.32 -16.60
CA THR A 299 -15.04 -11.06 -15.87
C THR A 299 -13.96 -10.15 -16.32
#